data_d400f3e3585b7778b9d181acff57a01c
#
_entry.id   d400f3e3585b7778b9d181acff57a01c
#
_cell.length_a   1.000
_cell.length_b   1.000
_cell.length_c   1.000
_cell.angle_alpha   90.00
_cell.angle_beta   90.00
_cell.angle_gamma   90.00
#
_symmetry.space_group_name_H-M   'P 1'
#
loop_
_entity.id
_entity.type
_entity.pdbx_description
1 polymer ?
#
loop_
_entity_poly.entity_id
_entity_poly.type
_entity_poly.pdbx_seq_one_letter_code
_entity_poly.pdbx_strand_id
1 'polypeptide(L)'
;MFKKIIFCLILIFTILNIYSAEYGGVTAAPYLNLGAGVRPCGMGEAFTAVVDNVDAGWWNPGALVRVTNPQFTFMHHSALGETSYEYLAFAEPAEQLGIDIWGTIGITAMLVRIQDIVQTKEELIGGNYIYSEQYKIDRGEEVYGAGGTLVGLSYSWQAAKMFSVGATIKMINQKIAIEEGWIPALDAGILAQTFLEGFDIGVVFQNISYMQLNGAPLPLNLKFGISYKLKRLFTSELDPKDNFTFALDGILPIVPANMPFRLHTGIEYGFNISDIIFSIRTGYRFNGNAQFISDLGALAGLTAGIGIRKNFDGVDASLDYAFIPYGILGNSHRMGITISVGEPTPTPTPVPVNPPKMVKLTPQSKKIVVTWSVENKEKLQGYNVYMSYKPGGKYYKLNKTPINNYYLTVGPLKSGLRCYFVVTAVDKNGRESKYSSEISAVPR
;
A
#
# COMPACT_ATOMS: atom_id res chain seq x y z
N MET A 1 14.32 -18.14 9.27
CA MET A 1 13.02 -17.52 9.18
C MET A 1 12.59 -17.29 7.74
N PHE A 2 13.41 -16.67 6.89
CA PHE A 2 13.14 -16.40 5.48
C PHE A 2 12.80 -17.66 4.65
N LYS A 3 13.54 -18.76 4.83
CA LYS A 3 13.25 -20.05 4.16
C LYS A 3 11.87 -20.63 4.51
N LYS A 4 11.37 -20.41 5.75
CA LYS A 4 10.04 -20.85 6.16
C LYS A 4 8.93 -20.01 5.54
N ILE A 5 9.15 -18.71 5.37
CA ILE A 5 8.20 -17.80 4.70
C ILE A 5 8.10 -18.15 3.21
N ILE A 6 9.23 -18.37 2.53
CA ILE A 6 9.24 -18.83 1.13
C ILE A 6 8.56 -20.18 0.97
N PHE A 7 8.79 -21.10 1.89
CA PHE A 7 8.13 -22.42 1.88
C PHE A 7 6.62 -22.33 2.10
N CYS A 8 6.14 -21.45 3.00
CA CYS A 8 4.72 -21.19 3.18
C CYS A 8 4.09 -20.53 1.95
N LEU A 9 4.78 -19.59 1.30
CA LEU A 9 4.32 -18.97 0.06
C LEU A 9 4.24 -19.99 -1.09
N ILE A 10 5.23 -20.87 -1.22
CA ILE A 10 5.21 -21.96 -2.21
C ILE A 10 4.09 -22.97 -1.88
N LEU A 11 3.86 -23.29 -0.61
CA LEU A 11 2.80 -24.20 -0.20
C LEU A 11 1.40 -23.61 -0.48
N ILE A 12 1.21 -22.31 -0.24
CA ILE A 12 -0.03 -21.60 -0.62
C ILE A 12 -0.21 -21.66 -2.13
N PHE A 13 0.85 -21.51 -2.90
CA PHE A 13 0.80 -21.57 -4.37
C PHE A 13 0.44 -22.96 -4.91
N THR A 14 0.87 -24.04 -4.23
CA THR A 14 0.57 -25.42 -4.63
C THR A 14 -0.83 -25.89 -4.28
N ILE A 15 -1.50 -25.23 -3.31
CA ILE A 15 -2.86 -25.58 -2.87
C ILE A 15 -3.94 -24.88 -3.74
N LEU A 16 -3.58 -23.81 -4.43
CA LEU A 16 -4.48 -23.10 -5.33
C LEU A 16 -4.60 -23.87 -6.65
N ASN A 17 -5.57 -24.79 -6.71
CA ASN A 17 -6.00 -25.38 -7.96
C ASN A 17 -6.54 -24.24 -8.85
N ILE A 18 -5.84 -23.93 -9.91
CA ILE A 18 -6.25 -22.95 -10.91
C ILE A 18 -7.36 -23.58 -11.73
N TYR A 19 -8.61 -23.38 -11.34
CA TYR A 19 -9.75 -23.73 -12.15
C TYR A 19 -9.96 -22.64 -13.19
N SER A 20 -9.98 -23.02 -14.46
CA SER A 20 -10.38 -22.15 -15.55
C SER A 20 -11.88 -21.86 -15.44
N ALA A 21 -12.25 -20.59 -15.40
CA ALA A 21 -13.65 -20.20 -15.41
C ALA A 21 -14.14 -19.99 -16.84
N GLU A 22 -15.18 -20.67 -17.20
CA GLU A 22 -15.84 -20.62 -18.52
C GLU A 22 -16.78 -19.40 -18.70
N TYR A 23 -16.95 -18.57 -17.66
CA TYR A 23 -17.97 -17.52 -17.62
C TYR A 23 -17.38 -16.14 -17.30
N GLY A 24 -17.27 -15.29 -18.33
CA GLY A 24 -17.15 -13.84 -18.18
C GLY A 24 -18.54 -13.19 -18.07
N GLY A 25 -18.65 -12.05 -17.39
CA GLY A 25 -19.86 -11.23 -17.40
C GLY A 25 -20.88 -11.52 -16.28
N VAL A 26 -20.51 -12.19 -15.21
CA VAL A 26 -21.42 -12.60 -14.12
C VAL A 26 -21.57 -11.54 -13.02
N THR A 27 -20.86 -10.40 -13.09
CA THR A 27 -20.94 -9.32 -12.07
C THR A 27 -21.40 -8.01 -12.67
N ALA A 28 -22.15 -7.24 -11.87
CA ALA A 28 -22.41 -5.84 -12.16
C ALA A 28 -21.15 -4.99 -12.01
N ALA A 29 -21.17 -3.81 -12.62
CA ALA A 29 -20.11 -2.82 -12.54
C ALA A 29 -18.70 -3.41 -12.82
N PRO A 30 -18.48 -4.09 -13.97
CA PRO A 30 -17.21 -4.75 -14.27
C PRO A 30 -16.02 -3.77 -14.32
N TYR A 31 -16.29 -2.49 -14.52
CA TYR A 31 -15.30 -1.42 -14.46
C TYR A 31 -14.59 -1.28 -13.10
N LEU A 32 -15.15 -1.83 -12.02
CA LEU A 32 -14.49 -1.90 -10.71
C LEU A 32 -13.23 -2.78 -10.71
N ASN A 33 -13.06 -3.65 -11.71
CA ASN A 33 -11.85 -4.42 -11.93
C ASN A 33 -10.79 -3.69 -12.77
N LEU A 34 -11.11 -2.51 -13.31
CA LEU A 34 -10.13 -1.64 -13.95
C LEU A 34 -9.38 -0.88 -12.86
N GLY A 35 -8.07 -0.96 -12.82
CA GLY A 35 -7.27 -0.26 -11.82
C GLY A 35 -7.42 1.26 -11.93
N ALA A 36 -7.36 1.97 -10.80
CA ALA A 36 -7.37 3.43 -10.72
C ALA A 36 -6.00 3.99 -10.33
N GLY A 37 -5.70 5.21 -10.79
CA GLY A 37 -4.39 5.84 -10.61
C GLY A 37 -3.35 5.36 -11.64
N VAL A 38 -2.51 6.26 -12.10
CA VAL A 38 -1.52 5.94 -13.16
C VAL A 38 -0.36 5.13 -12.61
N ARG A 39 0.18 5.52 -11.45
CA ARG A 39 1.30 4.84 -10.80
C ARG A 39 0.99 3.37 -10.49
N PRO A 40 -0.16 3.02 -9.87
CA PRO A 40 -0.51 1.62 -9.64
C PRO A 40 -0.60 0.80 -10.92
N CYS A 41 -1.18 1.39 -11.97
CA CYS A 41 -1.36 0.71 -13.24
C CYS A 41 -0.05 0.44 -13.96
N GLY A 42 0.91 1.37 -13.88
CA GLY A 42 2.28 1.15 -14.37
C GLY A 42 3.04 0.05 -13.61
N MET A 43 2.64 -0.24 -12.36
CA MET A 43 3.20 -1.30 -11.51
C MET A 43 2.40 -2.62 -11.57
N GLY A 44 1.71 -2.90 -12.67
CA GLY A 44 0.94 -4.14 -12.81
C GLY A 44 -0.23 -4.26 -11.84
N GLU A 45 -0.68 -3.16 -11.25
CA GLU A 45 -1.73 -3.15 -10.23
C GLU A 45 -1.37 -3.89 -8.93
N ALA A 46 -0.08 -4.16 -8.69
CA ALA A 46 0.45 -4.69 -7.44
C ALA A 46 0.63 -3.54 -6.44
N PHE A 47 -0.45 -3.11 -5.80
CA PHE A 47 -0.45 -1.85 -5.04
C PHE A 47 -1.10 -1.94 -3.64
N THR A 48 -1.55 -3.13 -3.21
CA THR A 48 -2.24 -3.34 -1.92
C THR A 48 -1.38 -2.98 -0.70
N ALA A 49 -0.06 -3.20 -0.76
CA ALA A 49 0.87 -2.89 0.33
C ALA A 49 1.80 -1.70 0.03
N VAL A 50 2.00 -1.36 -1.25
CA VAL A 50 2.89 -0.27 -1.70
C VAL A 50 2.31 1.11 -1.41
N VAL A 51 0.98 1.22 -1.47
CA VAL A 51 0.27 2.49 -1.51
C VAL A 51 0.66 3.45 -0.38
N ASP A 52 1.07 4.66 -0.77
CA ASP A 52 1.56 5.72 0.12
C ASP A 52 1.08 7.12 -0.32
N ASN A 53 0.03 7.17 -1.13
CA ASN A 53 -0.55 8.38 -1.70
C ASN A 53 -2.08 8.32 -1.65
N VAL A 54 -2.73 9.33 -2.21
CA VAL A 54 -4.19 9.49 -2.25
C VAL A 54 -4.93 8.33 -2.94
N ASP A 55 -4.27 7.54 -3.79
CA ASP A 55 -4.85 6.34 -4.42
C ASP A 55 -5.21 5.24 -3.39
N ALA A 56 -4.80 5.42 -2.12
CA ALA A 56 -5.14 4.51 -1.03
C ALA A 56 -6.65 4.32 -0.86
N GLY A 57 -7.45 5.35 -1.08
CA GLY A 57 -8.91 5.26 -1.02
C GLY A 57 -9.51 4.20 -1.95
N TRP A 58 -8.81 3.91 -3.06
CA TRP A 58 -9.17 2.86 -4.01
C TRP A 58 -8.49 1.52 -3.71
N TRP A 59 -7.16 1.52 -3.45
CA TRP A 59 -6.37 0.29 -3.40
C TRP A 59 -6.35 -0.38 -2.04
N ASN A 60 -6.16 0.39 -0.98
CA ASN A 60 -6.16 -0.08 0.41
C ASN A 60 -6.49 1.09 1.35
N PRO A 61 -7.74 1.24 1.77
CA PRO A 61 -8.09 2.34 2.66
C PRO A 61 -7.28 2.37 3.96
N GLY A 62 -6.79 1.22 4.46
CA GLY A 62 -5.91 1.17 5.62
C GLY A 62 -4.57 1.91 5.43
N ALA A 63 -4.14 2.14 4.20
CA ALA A 63 -2.92 2.86 3.89
C ALA A 63 -3.10 4.38 3.75
N LEU A 64 -4.34 4.88 3.73
CA LEU A 64 -4.64 6.30 3.53
C LEU A 64 -4.00 7.18 4.63
N VAL A 65 -3.80 6.67 5.82
CA VAL A 65 -3.08 7.35 6.92
C VAL A 65 -1.65 7.76 6.57
N ARG A 66 -1.07 7.23 5.49
CA ARG A 66 0.24 7.63 4.98
C ARG A 66 0.24 8.97 4.25
N VAL A 67 -0.93 9.45 3.89
CA VAL A 67 -1.11 10.81 3.33
C VAL A 67 -1.02 11.79 4.49
N THR A 68 0.10 12.50 4.56
CA THR A 68 0.43 13.44 5.65
C THR A 68 0.15 14.91 5.29
N ASN A 69 -0.10 15.18 4.01
CA ASN A 69 -0.44 16.49 3.48
C ASN A 69 -1.64 16.37 2.55
N PRO A 70 -2.42 17.43 2.33
CA PRO A 70 -3.48 17.43 1.33
C PRO A 70 -2.96 16.96 -0.02
N GLN A 71 -3.59 15.95 -0.57
CA GLN A 71 -3.24 15.41 -1.90
C GLN A 71 -4.47 15.33 -2.78
N PHE A 72 -4.27 15.69 -4.03
CA PHE A 72 -5.26 15.55 -5.09
C PHE A 72 -4.64 14.79 -6.25
N THR A 73 -5.39 13.88 -6.87
CA THR A 73 -4.99 13.23 -8.13
C THR A 73 -6.12 13.25 -9.14
N PHE A 74 -5.74 13.39 -10.40
CA PHE A 74 -6.62 13.22 -11.56
C PHE A 74 -5.96 12.26 -12.54
N MET A 75 -6.74 11.34 -13.10
CA MET A 75 -6.31 10.46 -14.18
C MET A 75 -7.34 10.45 -15.28
N HIS A 76 -6.87 10.62 -16.51
CA HIS A 76 -7.59 10.32 -17.74
C HIS A 76 -7.05 9.01 -18.34
N HIS A 77 -7.96 8.13 -18.72
CA HIS A 77 -7.66 6.88 -19.36
C HIS A 77 -8.47 6.76 -20.64
N SER A 78 -7.78 6.69 -21.76
CA SER A 78 -8.34 6.30 -23.05
C SER A 78 -8.14 4.81 -23.23
N ALA A 79 -9.24 4.08 -23.37
CA ALA A 79 -9.27 2.64 -23.54
C ALA A 79 -9.89 2.25 -24.88
N LEU A 80 -9.98 0.95 -25.08
CA LEU A 80 -10.56 0.31 -26.24
C LEU A 80 -12.01 0.72 -26.49
N GLY A 81 -12.44 0.81 -27.75
CA GLY A 81 -13.82 1.01 -28.13
C GLY A 81 -14.40 2.34 -27.62
N GLU A 82 -13.67 3.43 -27.77
CA GLU A 82 -14.11 4.78 -27.37
C GLU A 82 -14.50 4.91 -25.88
N THR A 83 -13.99 3.99 -25.05
CA THR A 83 -14.21 4.04 -23.60
C THR A 83 -13.32 5.11 -22.99
N SER A 84 -13.93 6.07 -22.32
CA SER A 84 -13.23 7.02 -21.46
C SER A 84 -13.40 6.64 -19.99
N TYR A 85 -12.36 6.89 -19.20
CA TYR A 85 -12.32 6.57 -17.78
C TYR A 85 -11.61 7.70 -17.05
N GLU A 86 -12.37 8.41 -16.23
CA GLU A 86 -11.88 9.52 -15.44
C GLU A 86 -11.84 9.12 -13.96
N TYR A 87 -10.74 9.42 -13.31
CA TYR A 87 -10.55 9.14 -11.88
C TYR A 87 -10.07 10.39 -11.17
N LEU A 88 -10.69 10.69 -10.05
CA LEU A 88 -10.38 11.78 -9.16
C LEU A 88 -10.26 11.25 -7.74
N ALA A 89 -9.25 11.67 -7.01
CA ALA A 89 -9.20 11.44 -5.57
C ALA A 89 -8.58 12.64 -4.84
N PHE A 90 -9.06 12.84 -3.63
CA PHE A 90 -8.54 13.82 -2.67
C PHE A 90 -8.40 13.14 -1.31
N ALA A 91 -7.33 13.45 -0.59
CA ALA A 91 -7.15 12.99 0.78
C ALA A 91 -6.39 14.03 1.60
N GLU A 92 -6.77 14.12 2.87
CA GLU A 92 -6.19 15.07 3.81
C GLU A 92 -6.25 14.54 5.25
N PRO A 93 -5.22 14.75 6.08
CA PRO A 93 -5.31 14.50 7.51
C PRO A 93 -6.49 15.27 8.13
N ALA A 94 -7.30 14.59 8.93
CA ALA A 94 -8.52 15.17 9.51
C ALA A 94 -8.23 16.40 10.39
N GLU A 95 -7.08 16.41 11.07
CA GLU A 95 -6.63 17.54 11.87
C GLU A 95 -6.43 18.81 11.03
N GLN A 96 -5.96 18.68 9.78
CA GLN A 96 -5.77 19.83 8.87
C GLN A 96 -7.11 20.39 8.35
N LEU A 97 -8.15 19.57 8.33
CA LEU A 97 -9.54 19.99 8.06
C LEU A 97 -10.22 20.66 9.27
N GLY A 98 -9.52 20.78 10.39
CA GLY A 98 -10.10 21.28 11.65
C GLY A 98 -11.03 20.30 12.34
N ILE A 99 -10.99 19.03 11.96
CA ILE A 99 -11.79 17.96 12.57
C ILE A 99 -10.93 17.29 13.63
N ASP A 100 -11.36 17.35 14.89
CA ASP A 100 -10.63 16.80 16.06
C ASP A 100 -10.79 15.25 16.13
N ILE A 101 -10.35 14.59 15.09
CA ILE A 101 -10.21 13.11 15.03
C ILE A 101 -8.85 12.74 14.44
N TRP A 102 -8.28 11.67 14.95
CA TRP A 102 -7.01 11.16 14.44
C TRP A 102 -7.23 10.35 13.15
N GLY A 103 -6.46 10.65 12.13
CA GLY A 103 -6.48 9.88 10.89
C GLY A 103 -6.59 10.75 9.66
N THR A 104 -6.85 10.10 8.53
CA THR A 104 -6.93 10.74 7.22
C THR A 104 -8.28 10.45 6.59
N ILE A 105 -8.91 11.47 6.04
CA ILE A 105 -10.16 11.41 5.28
C ILE A 105 -9.81 11.47 3.79
N GLY A 106 -10.53 10.73 2.97
CA GLY A 106 -10.37 10.77 1.52
C GLY A 106 -11.70 10.68 0.79
N ILE A 107 -11.73 11.29 -0.39
CA ILE A 107 -12.85 11.21 -1.33
C ILE A 107 -12.31 10.68 -2.64
N THR A 108 -13.04 9.75 -3.25
CA THR A 108 -12.70 9.15 -4.55
C THR A 108 -13.91 9.24 -5.45
N ALA A 109 -13.69 9.65 -6.69
CA ALA A 109 -14.72 9.64 -7.73
C ALA A 109 -14.18 8.98 -9.00
N MET A 110 -15.04 8.24 -9.69
CA MET A 110 -14.73 7.59 -10.94
C MET A 110 -15.92 7.71 -11.88
N LEU A 111 -15.61 7.95 -13.15
CA LEU A 111 -16.60 8.00 -14.22
C LEU A 111 -16.10 7.20 -15.41
N VAL A 112 -16.89 6.23 -15.82
CA VAL A 112 -16.62 5.40 -17.01
C VAL A 112 -17.72 5.65 -18.03
N ARG A 113 -17.35 5.90 -19.27
CA ARG A 113 -18.29 6.11 -20.37
C ARG A 113 -17.87 5.29 -21.57
N ILE A 114 -18.85 4.63 -22.15
CA ILE A 114 -18.78 3.97 -23.45
C ILE A 114 -19.90 4.57 -24.27
N GLN A 115 -19.58 5.14 -25.40
CA GLN A 115 -20.54 5.81 -26.28
C GLN A 115 -20.71 5.02 -27.59
N ASP A 116 -21.72 5.37 -28.33
CA ASP A 116 -21.96 4.92 -29.69
C ASP A 116 -22.03 3.38 -29.86
N ILE A 117 -22.57 2.69 -28.83
CA ILE A 117 -22.84 1.25 -28.92
C ILE A 117 -24.06 1.06 -29.82
N VAL A 118 -23.84 0.43 -30.98
CA VAL A 118 -24.92 0.14 -31.91
C VAL A 118 -25.85 -0.92 -31.36
N GLN A 119 -27.13 -0.58 -31.24
CA GLN A 119 -28.14 -1.53 -30.79
C GLN A 119 -28.34 -2.65 -31.83
N THR A 120 -28.06 -3.88 -31.46
CA THR A 120 -28.34 -5.05 -32.30
C THR A 120 -29.75 -5.52 -32.08
N LYS A 121 -30.53 -5.60 -33.14
CA LYS A 121 -31.86 -6.27 -33.15
C LYS A 121 -31.73 -7.65 -33.79
N GLU A 122 -32.39 -8.59 -33.14
CA GLU A 122 -32.52 -9.93 -33.68
C GLU A 122 -33.70 -9.94 -34.71
N GLU A 123 -33.45 -10.30 -35.94
CA GLU A 123 -34.49 -10.39 -36.97
C GLU A 123 -34.58 -11.83 -37.50
N LEU A 124 -35.77 -12.40 -37.48
CA LEU A 124 -36.02 -13.73 -37.97
C LEU A 124 -36.31 -13.67 -39.48
N ILE A 125 -35.33 -14.01 -40.30
CA ILE A 125 -35.48 -14.03 -41.75
C ILE A 125 -35.39 -15.50 -42.24
N GLY A 126 -36.50 -16.01 -42.80
CA GLY A 126 -36.52 -17.37 -43.34
C GLY A 126 -36.34 -18.48 -42.29
N GLY A 127 -36.69 -18.25 -41.03
CA GLY A 127 -36.54 -19.22 -39.94
C GLY A 127 -35.16 -19.24 -39.29
N ASN A 128 -34.22 -18.38 -39.72
CA ASN A 128 -32.91 -18.20 -39.12
C ASN A 128 -32.78 -16.81 -38.50
N TYR A 129 -32.17 -16.74 -37.34
CA TYR A 129 -31.80 -15.45 -36.72
C TYR A 129 -30.58 -14.86 -37.42
N ILE A 130 -30.74 -13.68 -38.03
CA ILE A 130 -29.66 -12.96 -38.70
C ILE A 130 -29.31 -11.72 -37.91
N TYR A 131 -28.03 -11.63 -37.52
CA TYR A 131 -27.44 -10.45 -36.91
C TYR A 131 -26.68 -9.71 -38.03
N SER A 132 -27.18 -8.60 -38.56
CA SER A 132 -26.44 -7.84 -39.55
C SER A 132 -26.09 -6.44 -39.06
N GLU A 133 -24.80 -6.17 -38.92
CA GLU A 133 -24.30 -4.82 -38.66
C GLU A 133 -24.60 -3.85 -39.79
N GLN A 134 -24.52 -4.30 -41.03
CA GLN A 134 -24.78 -3.51 -42.24
C GLN A 134 -26.24 -3.01 -42.33
N TYR A 135 -27.17 -3.80 -41.82
CA TYR A 135 -28.59 -3.48 -41.84
C TYR A 135 -29.03 -2.32 -40.97
N LYS A 136 -28.15 -1.87 -40.07
CA LYS A 136 -28.42 -0.88 -39.01
C LYS A 136 -27.97 0.52 -39.37
N ILE A 137 -26.84 0.66 -40.04
CA ILE A 137 -26.27 1.95 -40.48
C ILE A 137 -27.20 2.61 -41.50
N ASP A 138 -27.83 1.84 -42.37
CA ASP A 138 -28.70 2.33 -43.45
C ASP A 138 -30.10 2.76 -42.95
N ARG A 139 -30.49 2.40 -41.71
CA ARG A 139 -31.82 2.73 -41.15
C ARG A 139 -31.84 3.78 -40.07
N GLY A 140 -30.71 4.37 -39.70
CA GLY A 140 -30.61 5.39 -38.62
C GLY A 140 -30.96 4.82 -37.25
N GLU A 141 -30.52 3.58 -36.96
CA GLU A 141 -30.85 2.91 -35.70
C GLU A 141 -30.09 3.54 -34.52
N GLU A 142 -30.79 3.54 -33.38
CA GLU A 142 -30.37 4.20 -32.18
C GLU A 142 -29.08 3.61 -31.61
N VAL A 143 -28.09 4.50 -31.35
CA VAL A 143 -26.93 4.18 -30.55
C VAL A 143 -27.28 4.39 -29.08
N TYR A 144 -26.71 3.60 -28.20
CA TYR A 144 -26.85 3.82 -26.75
C TYR A 144 -25.50 3.94 -26.07
N GLY A 145 -25.50 4.52 -24.90
CA GLY A 145 -24.32 4.58 -24.04
C GLY A 145 -24.38 3.56 -22.91
N ALA A 146 -23.21 3.12 -22.47
CA ALA A 146 -23.04 2.37 -21.24
C ALA A 146 -21.98 3.03 -20.38
N GLY A 147 -22.01 2.78 -19.07
CA GLY A 147 -20.98 3.32 -18.20
C GLY A 147 -21.31 3.12 -16.74
N GLY A 148 -20.57 3.83 -15.92
CA GLY A 148 -20.79 3.79 -14.47
C GLY A 148 -20.10 4.94 -13.77
N THR A 149 -20.60 5.22 -12.59
CA THR A 149 -20.06 6.23 -11.69
C THR A 149 -19.82 5.60 -10.34
N LEU A 150 -18.72 5.96 -9.70
CA LEU A 150 -18.45 5.63 -8.31
C LEU A 150 -18.09 6.90 -7.55
N VAL A 151 -18.64 7.03 -6.35
CA VAL A 151 -18.21 8.00 -5.36
C VAL A 151 -17.93 7.26 -4.06
N GLY A 152 -16.76 7.48 -3.47
CA GLY A 152 -16.32 6.85 -2.24
C GLY A 152 -15.87 7.87 -1.20
N LEU A 153 -16.20 7.61 0.06
CA LEU A 153 -15.71 8.33 1.23
C LEU A 153 -14.87 7.38 2.06
N SER A 154 -13.62 7.72 2.28
CA SER A 154 -12.63 6.90 2.97
C SER A 154 -12.21 7.52 4.29
N TYR A 155 -11.96 6.66 5.28
CA TYR A 155 -11.35 7.06 6.54
C TYR A 155 -10.33 6.01 6.96
N SER A 156 -9.17 6.47 7.48
CA SER A 156 -8.09 5.62 7.94
C SER A 156 -7.43 6.19 9.18
N TRP A 157 -6.99 5.31 10.08
CA TRP A 157 -6.24 5.71 11.26
C TRP A 157 -5.19 4.68 11.65
N GLN A 158 -4.17 5.13 12.39
CA GLN A 158 -3.14 4.28 12.96
C GLN A 158 -3.68 3.57 14.20
N ALA A 159 -4.14 2.33 14.06
CA ALA A 159 -4.74 1.54 15.16
C ALA A 159 -3.68 1.08 16.18
N ALA A 160 -2.45 0.81 15.73
CA ALA A 160 -1.32 0.47 16.58
C ALA A 160 -0.01 0.86 15.88
N LYS A 161 1.12 0.82 16.59
CA LYS A 161 2.44 1.22 16.06
C LYS A 161 2.77 0.62 14.69
N MET A 162 2.35 -0.60 14.44
CA MET A 162 2.66 -1.36 13.21
C MET A 162 1.43 -1.58 12.33
N PHE A 163 0.24 -1.14 12.73
CA PHE A 163 -0.99 -1.45 12.02
C PHE A 163 -1.83 -0.19 11.81
N SER A 164 -2.21 0.05 10.58
CA SER A 164 -3.26 1.00 10.24
C SER A 164 -4.45 0.27 9.63
N VAL A 165 -5.62 0.82 9.86
CA VAL A 165 -6.88 0.28 9.38
C VAL A 165 -7.69 1.39 8.72
N GLY A 166 -8.54 1.03 7.78
CA GLY A 166 -9.38 1.99 7.09
C GLY A 166 -10.55 1.34 6.39
N ALA A 167 -11.51 2.16 6.05
CA ALA A 167 -12.68 1.76 5.30
C ALA A 167 -13.06 2.82 4.26
N THR A 168 -13.70 2.39 3.16
CA THR A 168 -14.29 3.26 2.15
C THR A 168 -15.73 2.86 1.95
N ILE A 169 -16.67 3.76 2.22
CA ILE A 169 -18.09 3.60 1.85
C ILE A 169 -18.23 4.13 0.43
N LYS A 170 -18.82 3.33 -0.46
CA LYS A 170 -18.98 3.65 -1.88
C LYS A 170 -20.44 3.64 -2.31
N MET A 171 -20.80 4.57 -3.19
CA MET A 171 -22.00 4.51 -3.99
C MET A 171 -21.61 4.23 -5.43
N ILE A 172 -22.13 3.17 -6.00
CA ILE A 172 -21.76 2.62 -7.30
C ILE A 172 -23.00 2.66 -8.19
N ASN A 173 -22.86 3.29 -9.36
CA ASN A 173 -23.87 3.35 -10.39
C ASN A 173 -23.42 2.54 -11.60
N GLN A 174 -24.38 1.89 -12.24
CA GLN A 174 -24.20 1.35 -13.59
C GLN A 174 -25.38 1.77 -14.43
N LYS A 175 -25.08 2.22 -15.65
CA LYS A 175 -26.05 2.53 -16.67
C LYS A 175 -25.73 1.73 -17.93
N ILE A 176 -26.73 1.05 -18.47
CA ILE A 176 -26.66 0.35 -19.75
C ILE A 176 -27.95 0.68 -20.52
N ALA A 177 -27.81 1.44 -21.58
CA ALA A 177 -28.97 1.98 -22.34
C ALA A 177 -29.92 2.78 -21.42
N ILE A 178 -31.12 2.27 -21.20
CA ILE A 178 -32.16 2.89 -20.36
C ILE A 178 -32.14 2.38 -18.91
N GLU A 179 -31.46 1.27 -18.66
CA GLU A 179 -31.38 0.69 -17.32
C GLU A 179 -30.30 1.38 -16.50
N GLU A 180 -30.68 1.90 -15.35
CA GLU A 180 -29.78 2.58 -14.43
C GLU A 180 -30.08 2.15 -13.00
N GLY A 181 -29.03 1.92 -12.22
CA GLY A 181 -29.16 1.56 -10.82
C GLY A 181 -28.00 2.05 -9.97
N TRP A 182 -28.27 2.23 -8.67
CA TRP A 182 -27.29 2.61 -7.66
C TRP A 182 -27.24 1.60 -6.53
N ILE A 183 -26.06 1.28 -6.05
CA ILE A 183 -25.84 0.29 -4.98
C ILE A 183 -24.73 0.75 -4.04
N PRO A 184 -24.94 0.66 -2.71
CA PRO A 184 -23.87 0.89 -1.74
C PRO A 184 -22.92 -0.30 -1.65
N ALA A 185 -21.66 -0.01 -1.40
CA ALA A 185 -20.63 -1.01 -1.12
C ALA A 185 -19.63 -0.48 -0.09
N LEU A 186 -18.88 -1.39 0.51
CA LEU A 186 -17.85 -1.10 1.51
C LEU A 186 -16.53 -1.77 1.08
N ASP A 187 -15.42 -1.02 1.23
CA ASP A 187 -14.08 -1.61 1.28
C ASP A 187 -13.57 -1.53 2.70
N ALA A 188 -12.83 -2.55 3.12
CA ALA A 188 -12.14 -2.58 4.41
C ALA A 188 -10.69 -3.02 4.20
N GLY A 189 -9.74 -2.26 4.73
CA GLY A 189 -8.33 -2.48 4.51
C GLY A 189 -7.48 -2.38 5.77
N ILE A 190 -6.42 -3.16 5.79
CA ILE A 190 -5.39 -3.16 6.83
C ILE A 190 -4.04 -3.04 6.13
N LEU A 191 -3.16 -2.22 6.72
CA LEU A 191 -1.76 -2.16 6.35
C LEU A 191 -0.91 -2.42 7.58
N ALA A 192 0.01 -3.37 7.47
CA ALA A 192 0.98 -3.71 8.51
C ALA A 192 2.38 -3.27 8.07
N GLN A 193 2.98 -2.37 8.84
CA GLN A 193 4.39 -2.02 8.75
C GLN A 193 5.18 -2.99 9.62
N THR A 194 6.01 -3.83 9.02
CA THR A 194 6.71 -4.86 9.77
C THR A 194 7.95 -4.31 10.51
N PHE A 195 8.55 -5.14 11.36
CA PHE A 195 9.84 -4.81 12.00
C PHE A 195 11.03 -4.79 11.02
N LEU A 196 10.86 -5.34 9.81
CA LEU A 196 11.83 -5.25 8.73
C LEU A 196 11.60 -3.94 7.99
N GLU A 197 12.54 -3.02 8.10
CA GLU A 197 12.44 -1.69 7.48
C GLU A 197 12.17 -1.80 5.97
N GLY A 198 11.14 -1.11 5.50
CA GLY A 198 10.73 -1.10 4.10
C GLY A 198 9.86 -2.29 3.68
N PHE A 199 9.57 -3.25 4.56
CA PHE A 199 8.70 -4.39 4.25
C PHE A 199 7.31 -4.19 4.84
N ASP A 200 6.31 -4.08 3.98
CA ASP A 200 4.91 -3.87 4.34
C ASP A 200 4.04 -5.03 3.87
N ILE A 201 2.93 -5.25 4.57
CA ILE A 201 1.90 -6.25 4.23
C ILE A 201 0.55 -5.56 4.22
N GLY A 202 -0.23 -5.75 3.16
CA GLY A 202 -1.59 -5.22 3.02
C GLY A 202 -2.63 -6.31 2.85
N VAL A 203 -3.81 -6.11 3.41
CA VAL A 203 -4.99 -6.96 3.19
C VAL A 203 -6.21 -6.09 2.99
N VAL A 204 -7.01 -6.37 1.97
CA VAL A 204 -8.20 -5.58 1.63
C VAL A 204 -9.33 -6.48 1.17
N PHE A 205 -10.52 -6.25 1.72
CA PHE A 205 -11.79 -6.68 1.15
C PHE A 205 -12.36 -5.53 0.32
N GLN A 206 -12.64 -5.76 -0.95
CA GLN A 206 -13.19 -4.73 -1.84
C GLN A 206 -14.57 -5.11 -2.34
N ASN A 207 -15.44 -4.08 -2.42
CA ASN A 207 -16.79 -4.17 -2.98
C ASN A 207 -17.71 -5.11 -2.18
N ILE A 208 -17.63 -5.07 -0.84
CA ILE A 208 -18.55 -5.78 0.04
C ILE A 208 -19.95 -5.17 -0.13
N SER A 209 -20.90 -5.93 -0.66
CA SER A 209 -22.30 -5.56 -0.79
C SER A 209 -23.16 -6.81 -0.73
N TYR A 210 -24.32 -6.72 -0.09
CA TYR A 210 -25.33 -7.77 -0.10
C TYR A 210 -26.42 -7.52 -1.17
N MET A 211 -26.38 -6.34 -1.80
CA MET A 211 -27.34 -5.95 -2.83
C MET A 211 -26.84 -6.41 -4.21
N GLN A 212 -27.76 -6.49 -5.13
CA GLN A 212 -27.49 -6.74 -6.55
C GLN A 212 -27.84 -5.51 -7.38
N LEU A 213 -27.07 -5.23 -8.41
CA LEU A 213 -27.30 -4.17 -9.38
C LEU A 213 -27.76 -4.80 -10.69
N ASN A 214 -28.97 -4.48 -11.13
CA ASN A 214 -29.60 -5.10 -12.31
C ASN A 214 -29.56 -6.64 -12.27
N GLY A 215 -29.82 -7.24 -11.10
CA GLY A 215 -29.86 -8.68 -10.91
C GLY A 215 -28.49 -9.38 -10.79
N ALA A 216 -27.38 -8.63 -10.85
CA ALA A 216 -26.03 -9.17 -10.70
C ALA A 216 -25.32 -8.62 -9.45
N PRO A 217 -24.50 -9.45 -8.75
CA PRO A 217 -23.73 -9.01 -7.61
C PRO A 217 -22.52 -8.16 -8.03
N LEU A 218 -21.97 -7.35 -7.11
CA LEU A 218 -20.69 -6.68 -7.31
C LEU A 218 -19.52 -7.67 -7.25
N PRO A 219 -18.37 -7.35 -7.91
CA PRO A 219 -17.17 -8.18 -7.82
C PRO A 219 -16.51 -8.05 -6.44
N LEU A 220 -16.86 -8.93 -5.51
CA LEU A 220 -16.22 -8.99 -4.20
C LEU A 220 -14.84 -9.66 -4.31
N ASN A 221 -13.80 -8.94 -3.96
CA ASN A 221 -12.42 -9.41 -4.00
C ASN A 221 -11.77 -9.35 -2.60
N LEU A 222 -11.01 -10.38 -2.26
CA LEU A 222 -10.01 -10.34 -1.21
C LEU A 222 -8.64 -10.14 -1.86
N LYS A 223 -7.96 -9.07 -1.49
CA LYS A 223 -6.59 -8.78 -1.94
C LYS A 223 -5.63 -8.88 -0.77
N PHE A 224 -4.48 -9.46 -1.00
CA PHE A 224 -3.36 -9.47 -0.07
C PHE A 224 -2.09 -9.13 -0.84
N GLY A 225 -1.29 -8.25 -0.28
CA GLY A 225 -0.09 -7.75 -0.92
C GLY A 225 1.09 -7.70 0.03
N ILE A 226 2.27 -7.79 -0.55
CA ILE A 226 3.52 -7.49 0.13
C ILE A 226 4.30 -6.47 -0.70
N SER A 227 5.02 -5.61 -0.03
CA SER A 227 5.95 -4.69 -0.69
C SER A 227 7.27 -4.60 0.05
N TYR A 228 8.33 -4.33 -0.71
CA TYR A 228 9.64 -4.09 -0.15
C TYR A 228 10.29 -2.88 -0.80
N LYS A 229 10.54 -1.85 0.00
CA LYS A 229 11.23 -0.62 -0.41
C LYS A 229 12.69 -0.69 0.00
N LEU A 230 13.57 -0.80 -0.99
CA LEU A 230 15.01 -0.76 -0.79
C LEU A 230 15.50 0.68 -0.82
N LYS A 231 16.22 1.11 0.19
CA LYS A 231 16.85 2.44 0.22
C LYS A 231 18.18 2.49 -0.52
N ARG A 232 18.78 1.31 -0.84
CA ARG A 232 20.06 1.19 -1.54
C ARG A 232 20.05 -0.06 -2.41
N LEU A 233 20.27 0.09 -3.71
CA LEU A 233 20.22 -1.04 -4.63
C LEU A 233 21.60 -1.61 -4.98
N PHE A 234 22.62 -0.81 -5.32
CA PHE A 234 23.86 -1.30 -5.91
C PHE A 234 25.15 -0.74 -5.33
N THR A 235 25.14 0.38 -4.61
CA THR A 235 26.34 0.96 -4.01
C THR A 235 26.02 1.68 -2.69
N SER A 236 27.06 1.92 -1.89
CA SER A 236 26.98 2.73 -0.67
C SER A 236 26.73 4.23 -0.92
N GLU A 237 26.68 4.67 -2.17
CA GLU A 237 26.71 6.08 -2.60
C GLU A 237 25.48 6.51 -3.42
N LEU A 238 24.37 5.76 -3.42
CA LEU A 238 23.12 6.24 -4.03
C LEU A 238 22.59 7.44 -3.27
N ASP A 239 22.06 8.43 -3.99
CA ASP A 239 21.34 9.55 -3.39
C ASP A 239 20.29 8.98 -2.42
N PRO A 240 20.21 9.49 -1.17
CA PRO A 240 19.17 9.09 -0.20
C PRO A 240 17.74 9.24 -0.73
N LYS A 241 17.54 10.01 -1.79
CA LYS A 241 16.25 10.22 -2.45
C LYS A 241 15.90 9.11 -3.46
N ASP A 242 16.87 8.31 -3.90
CA ASP A 242 16.61 7.18 -4.79
C ASP A 242 15.88 6.07 -4.05
N ASN A 243 14.93 5.46 -4.71
CA ASN A 243 14.17 4.34 -4.15
C ASN A 243 13.97 3.24 -5.18
N PHE A 244 13.92 2.02 -4.67
CA PHE A 244 13.53 0.85 -5.44
C PHE A 244 12.43 0.12 -4.68
N THR A 245 11.30 -0.09 -5.33
CA THR A 245 10.15 -0.75 -4.72
C THR A 245 9.80 -2.00 -5.53
N PHE A 246 9.67 -3.11 -4.83
CA PHE A 246 9.10 -4.35 -5.35
C PHE A 246 7.76 -4.61 -4.68
N ALA A 247 6.78 -5.09 -5.45
CA ALA A 247 5.44 -5.42 -4.98
C ALA A 247 4.93 -6.73 -5.56
N LEU A 248 4.16 -7.45 -4.75
CA LEU A 248 3.47 -8.66 -5.14
C LEU A 248 2.09 -8.69 -4.48
N ASP A 249 1.04 -8.78 -5.30
CA ASP A 249 -0.35 -8.87 -4.84
C ASP A 249 -1.00 -10.17 -5.31
N GLY A 250 -1.69 -10.85 -4.41
CA GLY A 250 -2.61 -11.93 -4.70
C GLY A 250 -4.06 -11.43 -4.61
N ILE A 251 -4.86 -11.73 -5.60
CA ILE A 251 -6.27 -11.35 -5.66
C ILE A 251 -7.12 -12.60 -5.76
N LEU A 252 -7.93 -12.82 -4.73
CA LEU A 252 -8.90 -13.91 -4.66
C LEU A 252 -10.31 -13.34 -4.92
N PRO A 253 -10.90 -13.58 -6.10
CA PRO A 253 -12.29 -13.26 -6.33
C PRO A 253 -13.17 -14.16 -5.44
N ILE A 254 -14.02 -13.54 -4.61
CA ILE A 254 -14.98 -14.25 -3.76
C ILE A 254 -16.33 -14.33 -4.48
N VAL A 255 -16.65 -13.26 -5.20
CA VAL A 255 -17.83 -13.18 -6.06
C VAL A 255 -17.40 -12.66 -7.44
N PRO A 256 -17.63 -13.41 -8.51
CA PRO A 256 -18.10 -14.79 -8.54
C PRO A 256 -17.00 -15.78 -8.13
N ALA A 257 -17.38 -16.83 -7.42
CA ALA A 257 -16.44 -17.79 -6.83
C ALA A 257 -15.67 -18.67 -7.85
N ASN A 258 -16.11 -18.66 -9.10
CA ASN A 258 -15.52 -19.43 -10.20
C ASN A 258 -14.44 -18.66 -10.98
N MET A 259 -14.15 -17.40 -10.62
CA MET A 259 -13.08 -16.65 -11.26
C MET A 259 -11.71 -17.11 -10.73
N PRO A 260 -10.70 -17.20 -11.60
CA PRO A 260 -9.37 -17.67 -11.20
C PRO A 260 -8.69 -16.66 -10.25
N PHE A 261 -7.83 -17.19 -9.40
CA PHE A 261 -6.89 -16.39 -8.62
C PHE A 261 -5.98 -15.59 -9.57
N ARG A 262 -5.73 -14.32 -9.21
CA ARG A 262 -4.87 -13.43 -9.99
C ARG A 262 -3.64 -13.06 -9.18
N LEU A 263 -2.49 -13.01 -9.83
CA LEU A 263 -1.22 -12.61 -9.23
C LEU A 263 -0.68 -11.41 -9.99
N HIS A 264 -0.40 -10.33 -9.27
CA HIS A 264 0.12 -9.09 -9.82
C HIS A 264 1.51 -8.82 -9.25
N THR A 265 2.45 -8.40 -10.08
CA THR A 265 3.79 -8.01 -9.67
C THR A 265 4.10 -6.62 -10.16
N GLY A 266 4.88 -5.86 -9.39
CA GLY A 266 5.27 -4.52 -9.76
C GLY A 266 6.66 -4.15 -9.28
N ILE A 267 7.34 -3.35 -10.07
CA ILE A 267 8.64 -2.77 -9.76
C ILE A 267 8.60 -1.27 -10.07
N GLU A 268 9.10 -0.46 -9.16
CA GLU A 268 9.30 0.96 -9.36
C GLU A 268 10.74 1.31 -8.98
N TYR A 269 11.42 2.03 -9.87
CA TYR A 269 12.71 2.65 -9.57
C TYR A 269 12.59 4.16 -9.74
N GLY A 270 12.78 4.89 -8.63
CA GLY A 270 12.83 6.34 -8.59
C GLY A 270 14.26 6.81 -8.41
N PHE A 271 14.72 7.75 -9.24
CA PHE A 271 16.05 8.35 -9.15
C PHE A 271 15.96 9.87 -9.29
N ASN A 272 16.85 10.57 -8.59
CA ASN A 272 16.85 12.02 -8.51
C ASN A 272 17.91 12.63 -9.44
N ILE A 273 17.50 13.61 -10.24
CA ILE A 273 18.40 14.44 -11.05
C ILE A 273 18.02 15.89 -10.80
N SER A 274 18.92 16.68 -10.21
CA SER A 274 18.73 18.13 -10.02
C SER A 274 17.37 18.51 -9.44
N ASP A 275 16.97 17.87 -8.34
CA ASP A 275 15.70 18.06 -7.61
C ASP A 275 14.42 17.63 -8.36
N ILE A 276 14.57 16.93 -9.47
CA ILE A 276 13.48 16.26 -10.17
C ILE A 276 13.63 14.76 -9.93
N ILE A 277 12.56 14.11 -9.47
CA ILE A 277 12.51 12.67 -9.31
C ILE A 277 11.89 12.07 -10.57
N PHE A 278 12.65 11.22 -11.25
CA PHE A 278 12.17 10.40 -12.35
C PHE A 278 11.83 9.02 -11.83
N SER A 279 10.73 8.46 -12.30
CA SER A 279 10.30 7.11 -11.92
C SER A 279 10.10 6.26 -13.17
N ILE A 280 10.62 5.04 -13.14
CA ILE A 280 10.37 4.02 -14.16
C ILE A 280 9.66 2.87 -13.47
N ARG A 281 8.59 2.38 -14.08
CA ARG A 281 7.74 1.34 -13.54
C ARG A 281 7.51 0.24 -14.55
N THR A 282 7.42 -0.97 -14.07
CA THR A 282 6.96 -2.11 -14.83
C THR A 282 6.21 -3.08 -13.94
N GLY A 283 5.34 -3.85 -14.50
CA GLY A 283 4.61 -4.88 -13.76
C GLY A 283 4.02 -5.94 -14.68
N TYR A 284 3.50 -6.98 -14.06
CA TYR A 284 2.84 -8.05 -14.78
C TYR A 284 1.60 -8.52 -14.04
N ARG A 285 0.48 -8.64 -14.77
CA ARG A 285 -0.82 -9.11 -14.29
C ARG A 285 -1.06 -10.53 -14.79
N PHE A 286 -0.86 -11.50 -13.92
CA PHE A 286 -1.18 -12.88 -14.20
C PHE A 286 -2.62 -13.17 -13.78
N ASN A 287 -3.50 -13.45 -14.74
CA ASN A 287 -4.94 -13.63 -14.52
C ASN A 287 -5.36 -15.08 -14.27
N GLY A 288 -4.43 -15.98 -13.99
CA GLY A 288 -4.70 -17.37 -13.62
C GLY A 288 -5.29 -18.24 -14.74
N ASN A 289 -5.47 -17.71 -15.93
CA ASN A 289 -6.01 -18.43 -17.09
C ASN A 289 -4.97 -18.50 -18.20
N ALA A 290 -4.47 -19.71 -18.47
CA ALA A 290 -3.53 -19.97 -19.57
C ALA A 290 -4.14 -19.63 -20.95
N GLN A 291 -5.46 -19.81 -21.10
CA GLN A 291 -6.20 -19.46 -22.30
C GLN A 291 -6.16 -17.96 -22.57
N PHE A 292 -6.28 -17.13 -21.52
CA PHE A 292 -6.14 -15.68 -21.64
C PHE A 292 -4.78 -15.27 -22.24
N ILE A 293 -3.68 -15.92 -21.84
CA ILE A 293 -2.35 -15.66 -22.40
C ILE A 293 -2.27 -16.15 -23.85
N SER A 294 -2.88 -17.30 -24.16
CA SER A 294 -2.94 -17.86 -25.52
C SER A 294 -3.70 -16.94 -26.47
N ASP A 295 -4.83 -16.43 -26.05
CA ASP A 295 -5.74 -15.66 -26.91
C ASP A 295 -5.32 -14.20 -27.08
N LEU A 296 -4.83 -13.58 -26.01
CA LEU A 296 -4.44 -12.16 -26.00
C LEU A 296 -2.93 -11.92 -26.22
N GLY A 297 -2.11 -12.98 -26.18
CA GLY A 297 -0.66 -12.92 -26.28
C GLY A 297 0.03 -12.69 -24.94
N ALA A 298 1.28 -13.14 -24.82
CA ALA A 298 2.08 -13.09 -23.57
C ALA A 298 2.30 -11.67 -23.03
N LEU A 299 2.22 -10.65 -23.87
CA LEU A 299 2.41 -9.25 -23.45
C LEU A 299 1.15 -8.62 -22.85
N ALA A 300 -0.02 -9.24 -22.95
CA ALA A 300 -1.28 -8.67 -22.43
C ALA A 300 -1.30 -8.45 -20.90
N GLY A 301 -0.45 -9.14 -20.16
CA GLY A 301 -0.26 -8.92 -18.72
C GLY A 301 0.77 -7.86 -18.35
N LEU A 302 1.67 -7.50 -19.29
CA LEU A 302 2.76 -6.58 -19.04
C LEU A 302 2.22 -5.15 -18.88
N THR A 303 2.83 -4.37 -18.00
CA THR A 303 2.57 -2.93 -17.87
C THR A 303 3.86 -2.17 -17.81
N ALA A 304 3.86 -0.93 -18.28
CA ALA A 304 4.97 -0.02 -18.19
C ALA A 304 4.49 1.36 -17.75
N GLY A 305 5.31 2.10 -17.03
CA GLY A 305 4.99 3.45 -16.58
C GLY A 305 6.23 4.31 -16.41
N ILE A 306 6.03 5.61 -16.55
CA ILE A 306 7.03 6.62 -16.23
C ILE A 306 6.37 7.72 -15.39
N GLY A 307 7.17 8.40 -14.58
CA GLY A 307 6.70 9.53 -13.78
C GLY A 307 7.80 10.58 -13.62
N ILE A 308 7.37 11.81 -13.51
CA ILE A 308 8.23 12.95 -13.18
C ILE A 308 7.60 13.67 -12.02
N ARG A 309 8.38 13.92 -10.97
CA ARG A 309 7.93 14.61 -9.76
C ARG A 309 8.90 15.71 -9.38
N LYS A 310 8.35 16.88 -9.06
CA LYS A 310 9.12 18.03 -8.58
C LYS A 310 8.38 18.75 -7.47
N ASN A 311 9.14 19.23 -6.51
CA ASN A 311 8.64 20.15 -5.47
C ASN A 311 8.86 21.59 -5.92
N PHE A 312 7.81 22.41 -5.82
CA PHE A 312 7.79 23.84 -6.12
C PHE A 312 7.40 24.60 -4.84
N ASP A 313 8.37 24.86 -3.97
CA ASP A 313 8.20 25.66 -2.75
C ASP A 313 6.97 25.26 -1.92
N GLY A 314 6.89 23.96 -1.57
CA GLY A 314 5.81 23.41 -0.77
C GLY A 314 4.64 22.83 -1.56
N VAL A 315 4.66 22.93 -2.89
CA VAL A 315 3.74 22.18 -3.76
C VAL A 315 4.51 21.08 -4.47
N ASP A 316 4.19 19.84 -4.14
CA ASP A 316 4.79 18.67 -4.77
C ASP A 316 3.87 18.19 -5.90
N ALA A 317 4.33 18.28 -7.14
CA ALA A 317 3.57 17.90 -8.32
C ALA A 317 4.23 16.72 -9.04
N SER A 318 3.45 15.72 -9.42
CA SER A 318 3.88 14.64 -10.30
C SER A 318 3.01 14.56 -11.56
N LEU A 319 3.65 14.21 -12.67
CA LEU A 319 3.02 13.83 -13.92
C LEU A 319 3.41 12.40 -14.21
N ASP A 320 2.42 11.55 -14.41
CA ASP A 320 2.60 10.12 -14.58
C ASP A 320 1.94 9.64 -15.88
N TYR A 321 2.56 8.68 -16.54
CA TYR A 321 2.04 7.97 -17.70
C TYR A 321 2.18 6.47 -17.51
N ALA A 322 1.15 5.70 -17.92
CA ALA A 322 1.19 4.25 -17.95
C ALA A 322 0.66 3.70 -19.27
N PHE A 323 1.33 2.67 -19.76
CA PHE A 323 0.98 1.91 -20.95
C PHE A 323 0.62 0.48 -20.54
N ILE A 324 -0.55 0.02 -20.98
CA ILE A 324 -1.10 -1.28 -20.62
C ILE A 324 -1.63 -1.95 -21.87
N PRO A 325 -0.90 -2.93 -22.44
CA PRO A 325 -1.37 -3.70 -23.55
C PRO A 325 -2.43 -4.71 -23.11
N TYR A 326 -3.48 -4.85 -23.91
CA TYR A 326 -4.53 -5.87 -23.78
C TYR A 326 -4.49 -6.87 -24.94
N GLY A 327 -3.33 -7.06 -25.56
CA GLY A 327 -3.14 -7.98 -26.67
C GLY A 327 -3.97 -7.59 -27.90
N ILE A 328 -4.72 -8.55 -28.44
CA ILE A 328 -5.59 -8.31 -29.63
C ILE A 328 -6.69 -7.29 -29.38
N LEU A 329 -7.02 -7.01 -28.12
CA LEU A 329 -7.99 -5.97 -27.77
C LEU A 329 -7.41 -4.56 -27.86
N GLY A 330 -6.09 -4.40 -28.12
CA GLY A 330 -5.41 -3.11 -28.29
C GLY A 330 -4.68 -2.65 -27.04
N ASN A 331 -4.45 -1.36 -26.94
CA ASN A 331 -3.63 -0.75 -25.88
C ASN A 331 -4.43 0.29 -25.11
N SER A 332 -4.07 0.46 -23.84
CA SER A 332 -4.60 1.49 -22.96
C SER A 332 -3.50 2.47 -22.57
N HIS A 333 -3.81 3.73 -22.65
CA HIS A 333 -2.95 4.84 -22.28
C HIS A 333 -3.56 5.60 -21.11
N ARG A 334 -2.81 5.75 -20.02
CA ARG A 334 -3.26 6.47 -18.82
C ARG A 334 -2.33 7.61 -18.54
N MET A 335 -2.90 8.78 -18.32
CA MET A 335 -2.16 9.99 -17.95
C MET A 335 -2.78 10.55 -16.69
N GLY A 336 -1.95 11.07 -15.79
CA GLY A 336 -2.46 11.67 -14.57
C GLY A 336 -1.49 12.63 -13.94
N ILE A 337 -2.06 13.50 -13.13
CA ILE A 337 -1.34 14.46 -12.31
C ILE A 337 -1.70 14.21 -10.85
N THR A 338 -0.69 14.27 -9.98
CA THR A 338 -0.89 14.27 -8.53
C THR A 338 -0.24 15.50 -7.94
N ILE A 339 -0.97 16.22 -7.10
CA ILE A 339 -0.52 17.42 -6.43
C ILE A 339 -0.64 17.20 -4.93
N SER A 340 0.41 17.49 -4.16
CA SER A 340 0.41 17.53 -2.70
C SER A 340 0.80 18.92 -2.25
N VAL A 341 0.04 19.50 -1.33
CA VAL A 341 0.27 20.87 -0.84
C VAL A 341 0.72 20.80 0.62
N GLY A 342 1.83 21.44 0.89
CA GLY A 342 2.48 21.47 2.21
C GLY A 342 3.94 21.07 2.09
N GLU A 343 4.76 21.53 3.01
CA GLU A 343 6.10 20.99 3.09
C GLU A 343 6.01 19.49 3.31
N PRO A 344 6.83 18.68 2.62
CA PRO A 344 6.89 17.26 2.92
C PRO A 344 7.18 17.17 4.41
N THR A 345 6.18 16.74 5.19
CA THR A 345 6.39 16.52 6.62
C THR A 345 7.55 15.54 6.65
N PRO A 346 8.72 15.92 7.12
CA PRO A 346 9.82 14.98 7.19
C PRO A 346 9.23 13.79 7.93
N THR A 347 9.17 12.63 7.27
CA THR A 347 8.86 11.38 7.98
C THR A 347 9.63 11.48 9.26
N PRO A 348 9.00 11.55 10.45
CA PRO A 348 9.70 11.95 11.66
C PRO A 348 10.91 11.04 11.74
N THR A 349 12.06 11.59 11.39
CA THR A 349 13.34 10.88 11.52
C THR A 349 13.32 10.51 12.98
N PRO A 350 13.27 9.23 13.35
CA PRO A 350 13.07 8.88 14.74
C PRO A 350 14.14 9.62 15.51
N VAL A 351 13.73 10.64 16.27
CA VAL A 351 14.68 11.45 17.05
C VAL A 351 15.50 10.42 17.80
N PRO A 352 16.81 10.33 17.54
CA PRO A 352 17.62 9.29 18.16
C PRO A 352 17.48 9.46 19.66
N VAL A 353 17.03 8.41 20.32
CA VAL A 353 16.98 8.41 21.78
C VAL A 353 18.42 8.52 22.25
N ASN A 354 18.76 9.62 22.91
CA ASN A 354 20.11 9.82 23.38
C ASN A 354 20.37 8.90 24.58
N PRO A 355 21.54 8.24 24.64
CA PRO A 355 21.92 7.46 25.82
C PRO A 355 22.07 8.37 27.05
N PRO A 356 21.81 7.84 28.24
CA PRO A 356 22.02 8.60 29.48
C PRO A 356 23.48 9.05 29.59
N LYS A 357 23.66 10.28 30.07
CA LYS A 357 24.99 10.83 30.38
C LYS A 357 25.36 10.55 31.83
N MET A 358 26.63 10.73 32.18
CA MET A 358 27.14 10.64 33.56
C MET A 358 26.72 9.35 34.30
N VAL A 359 26.96 8.19 33.69
CA VAL A 359 26.78 6.91 34.39
C VAL A 359 27.87 6.79 35.47
N LYS A 360 27.48 6.48 36.72
CA LYS A 360 28.39 6.31 37.87
C LYS A 360 28.18 4.94 38.51
N LEU A 361 29.22 4.38 39.08
CA LEU A 361 29.18 3.12 39.82
C LEU A 361 29.60 3.34 41.28
N THR A 362 28.83 2.80 42.19
CA THR A 362 29.15 2.78 43.62
C THR A 362 29.30 1.32 44.07
N PRO A 363 30.55 0.82 44.23
CA PRO A 363 30.79 -0.54 44.71
C PRO A 363 30.41 -0.71 46.18
N GLN A 364 29.70 -1.79 46.45
CA GLN A 364 29.32 -2.23 47.82
C GLN A 364 29.71 -3.70 48.02
N SER A 365 29.51 -4.23 49.24
CA SER A 365 29.74 -5.66 49.51
C SER A 365 28.88 -6.54 48.64
N LYS A 366 29.49 -7.27 47.71
CA LYS A 366 28.86 -8.16 46.71
C LYS A 366 27.80 -7.49 45.82
N LYS A 367 27.78 -6.16 45.70
CA LYS A 367 26.84 -5.39 44.90
C LYS A 367 27.50 -4.19 44.26
N ILE A 368 26.90 -3.69 43.19
CA ILE A 368 27.26 -2.42 42.55
C ILE A 368 25.97 -1.63 42.32
N VAL A 369 25.92 -0.38 42.75
CA VAL A 369 24.85 0.53 42.40
C VAL A 369 25.26 1.29 41.14
N VAL A 370 24.50 1.13 40.09
CA VAL A 370 24.62 1.85 38.82
C VAL A 370 23.68 3.04 38.87
N THR A 371 24.18 4.25 38.69
CA THR A 371 23.36 5.48 38.63
C THR A 371 23.62 6.22 37.32
N TRP A 372 22.63 6.94 36.83
CA TRP A 372 22.74 7.71 35.58
C TRP A 372 21.96 9.00 35.64
N SER A 373 22.31 9.98 34.78
CA SER A 373 21.56 11.22 34.65
C SER A 373 20.29 11.03 33.82
N VAL A 374 19.25 11.74 34.23
CA VAL A 374 17.94 11.74 33.54
C VAL A 374 17.83 13.02 32.73
N GLU A 375 17.74 12.89 31.39
CA GLU A 375 17.43 14.00 30.49
C GLU A 375 16.06 13.73 29.81
N ASN A 376 15.22 14.75 29.71
CA ASN A 376 13.92 14.68 29.02
C ASN A 376 13.00 13.51 29.46
N LYS A 377 12.83 13.34 30.75
CA LYS A 377 12.04 12.24 31.36
C LYS A 377 10.65 12.10 30.79
N GLU A 378 10.01 13.17 30.35
CA GLU A 378 8.66 13.16 29.79
C GLU A 378 8.54 12.37 28.46
N LYS A 379 9.64 12.27 27.73
CA LYS A 379 9.69 11.55 26.44
C LYS A 379 10.11 10.08 26.56
N LEU A 380 10.55 9.66 27.76
CA LEU A 380 11.10 8.33 28.00
C LEU A 380 10.09 7.42 28.69
N GLN A 381 10.13 6.13 28.33
CA GLN A 381 9.48 5.04 29.06
C GLN A 381 10.35 4.58 30.24
N GLY A 382 11.68 4.66 30.11
CA GLY A 382 12.62 4.25 31.13
C GLY A 382 14.00 3.92 30.57
N TYR A 383 14.75 3.10 31.32
CA TYR A 383 16.14 2.77 31.05
C TYR A 383 16.38 1.26 31.12
N ASN A 384 17.30 0.75 30.28
CA ASN A 384 17.82 -0.60 30.39
C ASN A 384 19.28 -0.57 30.82
N VAL A 385 19.64 -1.44 31.74
CA VAL A 385 21.01 -1.61 32.27
C VAL A 385 21.55 -2.95 31.77
N TYR A 386 22.77 -2.89 31.31
CA TYR A 386 23.49 -4.05 30.77
C TYR A 386 24.82 -4.23 31.46
N MET A 387 25.25 -5.49 31.58
CA MET A 387 26.52 -5.86 32.23
C MET A 387 27.31 -6.85 31.37
N SER A 388 28.63 -6.74 31.44
CA SER A 388 29.58 -7.71 30.91
C SER A 388 30.72 -7.94 31.91
N TYR A 389 31.39 -9.11 31.84
CA TYR A 389 32.62 -9.39 32.58
C TYR A 389 33.89 -9.11 31.75
N LYS A 390 33.72 -8.65 30.49
CA LYS A 390 34.83 -8.31 29.59
C LYS A 390 34.63 -6.89 29.06
N PRO A 391 35.69 -6.06 28.92
CA PRO A 391 35.59 -4.75 28.31
C PRO A 391 35.16 -4.85 26.86
N GLY A 392 34.18 -4.05 26.43
CA GLY A 392 33.64 -4.11 25.06
C GLY A 392 33.01 -5.45 24.66
N GLY A 393 32.75 -6.34 25.63
CA GLY A 393 32.25 -7.68 25.39
C GLY A 393 30.73 -7.75 25.15
N LYS A 394 30.22 -8.98 25.09
CA LYS A 394 28.77 -9.19 24.97
C LYS A 394 28.10 -8.75 26.25
N TYR A 395 27.19 -7.77 26.14
CA TYR A 395 26.42 -7.28 27.27
C TYR A 395 25.14 -8.07 27.47
N TYR A 396 24.79 -8.37 28.72
CA TYR A 396 23.56 -9.02 29.13
C TYR A 396 22.65 -8.02 29.81
N LYS A 397 21.40 -7.96 29.37
CA LYS A 397 20.37 -7.08 29.95
C LYS A 397 20.00 -7.56 31.35
N LEU A 398 20.01 -6.63 32.33
CA LEU A 398 19.75 -6.96 33.73
C LEU A 398 18.29 -6.76 34.15
N ASN A 399 17.53 -5.92 33.48
CA ASN A 399 16.13 -5.65 33.80
C ASN A 399 15.19 -6.17 32.70
N LYS A 400 14.08 -6.78 33.10
CA LYS A 400 13.08 -7.33 32.15
C LYS A 400 12.27 -6.22 31.47
N THR A 401 11.91 -5.17 32.22
CA THR A 401 11.16 -3.99 31.73
C THR A 401 11.98 -2.74 31.97
N PRO A 402 11.80 -1.66 31.15
CA PRO A 402 12.49 -0.39 31.34
C PRO A 402 12.27 0.17 32.75
N ILE A 403 13.33 0.67 33.38
CA ILE A 403 13.34 1.17 34.75
C ILE A 403 13.06 2.67 34.75
N ASN A 404 12.06 3.13 35.46
CA ASN A 404 11.72 4.56 35.58
C ASN A 404 12.61 5.33 36.60
N ASN A 405 13.37 4.61 37.39
CA ASN A 405 14.33 5.19 38.31
C ASN A 405 15.65 5.51 37.60
N TYR A 406 16.49 6.31 38.25
CA TYR A 406 17.81 6.70 37.76
C TYR A 406 18.95 5.90 38.43
N TYR A 407 18.62 4.76 39.01
CA TYR A 407 19.58 3.79 39.55
C TYR A 407 19.08 2.38 39.49
N LEU A 408 20.02 1.41 39.51
CA LEU A 408 19.79 -0.01 39.68
C LEU A 408 20.86 -0.61 40.57
N THR A 409 20.46 -1.35 41.60
CA THR A 409 21.38 -2.14 42.43
C THR A 409 21.55 -3.54 41.81
N VAL A 410 22.77 -3.87 41.43
CA VAL A 410 23.10 -5.15 40.76
C VAL A 410 23.84 -6.04 41.76
N GLY A 411 23.32 -7.24 41.98
CA GLY A 411 23.90 -8.25 42.86
C GLY A 411 22.97 -9.42 43.14
N PRO A 412 23.49 -10.50 43.73
CA PRO A 412 24.84 -10.70 44.25
C PRO A 412 25.90 -10.88 43.13
N LEU A 413 27.06 -10.19 43.30
CA LEU A 413 28.19 -10.27 42.41
C LEU A 413 29.38 -10.93 43.11
N LYS A 414 30.29 -11.55 42.35
CA LYS A 414 31.52 -12.15 42.88
C LYS A 414 32.50 -11.05 43.26
N SER A 415 32.88 -10.95 44.55
CA SER A 415 33.87 -10.01 45.03
C SER A 415 35.19 -10.18 44.28
N GLY A 416 35.87 -9.06 43.97
CA GLY A 416 37.13 -9.03 43.26
C GLY A 416 37.02 -9.19 41.73
N LEU A 417 35.86 -9.51 41.18
CA LEU A 417 35.68 -9.62 39.75
C LEU A 417 35.19 -8.30 39.13
N ARG A 418 35.94 -7.77 38.15
CA ARG A 418 35.58 -6.51 37.49
C ARG A 418 34.34 -6.71 36.60
N CYS A 419 33.36 -5.83 36.78
CA CYS A 419 32.12 -5.80 36.00
C CYS A 419 32.08 -4.50 35.17
N TYR A 420 31.62 -4.60 33.93
CA TYR A 420 31.48 -3.51 32.96
C TYR A 420 29.99 -3.24 32.71
N PHE A 421 29.60 -1.99 32.74
CA PHE A 421 28.20 -1.59 32.60
C PHE A 421 28.00 -0.55 31.49
N VAL A 422 26.87 -0.67 30.78
CA VAL A 422 26.34 0.34 29.88
C VAL A 422 24.85 0.51 30.16
N VAL A 423 24.33 1.68 29.88
CA VAL A 423 22.90 2.00 30.07
C VAL A 423 22.34 2.56 28.80
N THR A 424 21.11 2.21 28.47
CA THR A 424 20.37 2.78 27.36
C THR A 424 19.09 3.44 27.84
N ALA A 425 18.61 4.45 27.12
CA ALA A 425 17.30 5.03 27.33
C ALA A 425 16.29 4.41 26.38
N VAL A 426 15.06 4.24 26.83
CA VAL A 426 13.94 3.69 26.03
C VAL A 426 12.84 4.75 25.97
N ASP A 427 12.40 5.12 24.78
CA ASP A 427 11.32 6.06 24.59
C ASP A 427 9.93 5.42 24.80
N LYS A 428 8.87 6.24 24.84
CA LYS A 428 7.48 5.78 24.97
C LYS A 428 7.04 4.85 23.84
N ASN A 429 7.75 4.86 22.69
CA ASN A 429 7.51 3.99 21.55
C ASN A 429 8.31 2.68 21.62
N GLY A 430 9.06 2.45 22.71
CA GLY A 430 9.87 1.26 22.91
C GLY A 430 11.18 1.23 22.11
N ARG A 431 11.60 2.37 21.50
CA ARG A 431 12.89 2.49 20.82
C ARG A 431 13.98 2.69 21.85
N GLU A 432 15.08 1.99 21.66
CA GLU A 432 16.22 1.99 22.56
C GLU A 432 17.38 2.82 21.98
N SER A 433 18.06 3.60 22.81
CA SER A 433 19.23 4.39 22.44
C SER A 433 20.45 3.49 22.15
N LYS A 434 21.52 4.10 21.62
CA LYS A 434 22.85 3.50 21.70
C LYS A 434 23.25 3.31 23.16
N TYR A 435 24.25 2.47 23.41
CA TYR A 435 24.84 2.36 24.74
C TYR A 435 25.48 3.67 25.22
N SER A 436 25.40 3.93 26.54
CA SER A 436 26.20 4.94 27.16
C SER A 436 27.69 4.59 27.05
N SER A 437 28.56 5.50 27.46
CA SER A 437 29.97 5.18 27.70
C SER A 437 30.07 4.01 28.66
N GLU A 438 30.96 3.05 28.38
CA GLU A 438 31.25 1.91 29.25
C GLU A 438 31.96 2.39 30.51
N ILE A 439 31.52 1.91 31.65
CA ILE A 439 32.16 2.13 32.94
C ILE A 439 32.32 0.81 33.68
N SER A 440 33.33 0.69 34.51
CA SER A 440 33.60 -0.55 35.23
C SER A 440 33.89 -0.32 36.72
N ALA A 441 33.52 -1.31 37.52
CA ALA A 441 33.84 -1.37 38.94
C ALA A 441 34.06 -2.81 39.42
N VAL A 442 34.66 -2.94 40.58
CA VAL A 442 34.89 -4.21 41.29
C VAL A 442 34.04 -4.19 42.56
N PRO A 443 33.12 -5.18 42.76
CA PRO A 443 32.37 -5.31 44.02
C PRO A 443 33.33 -5.60 45.17
N ARG A 444 33.05 -4.99 46.35
CA ARG A 444 33.83 -5.21 47.56
C ARG A 444 33.45 -6.49 48.25
#